data_0abc92dca83d83681d34b664a4b7245b
#
_entry.id   0abc92dca83d83681d34b664a4b7245b
#
_cell.length_a   1.000
_cell.length_b   1.000
_cell.length_c   1.000
_cell.angle_alpha   90.00
_cell.angle_beta   90.00
_cell.angle_gamma   90.00
#
_symmetry.space_group_name_H-M   'P 1'
#
loop_
_entity.id
_entity.type
_entity.pdbx_description
1 polymer ?
#
loop_
_entity_poly.entity_id
_entity_poly.type
_entity_poly.pdbx_seq_one_letter_code
_entity_poly.pdbx_strand_id
1 'polypeptide(L)'
;LHIVALFFKNTDYSQVDEFLAGQRKKKEESNKLLAERLNKSGYNVNYDEIKSKARGSVNRVHFAKELIKNGYIKTVKEGFDTILSENLGIYVPSQKVSSFDVIKIIKSAGGVSILAHPLISLEKEELPVFLTEAKPYGLDAIETMYSKYNEGDREFSDSIAEEFGLLKSGGSDFHGENKPEISLGSGCGDLAVPYDFAKKLEASKNIEY
;
A
#
# COMPACT_ATOMS: atom_id res chain seq x y z
N LEU A 1 0.03 -2.45 6.32
CA LEU A 1 -1.36 -2.40 5.88
C LEU A 1 -1.50 -1.43 4.71
N HIS A 2 -2.43 -1.74 3.79
CA HIS A 2 -2.77 -0.87 2.67
C HIS A 2 -4.20 -0.37 2.82
N ILE A 3 -4.39 0.94 2.59
CA ILE A 3 -5.72 1.58 2.57
C ILE A 3 -5.93 2.13 1.16
N VAL A 4 -7.00 1.72 0.54
CA VAL A 4 -7.46 2.23 -0.77
C VAL A 4 -8.54 3.28 -0.54
N ALA A 5 -8.53 4.35 -1.34
CA ALA A 5 -9.55 5.38 -1.35
C ALA A 5 -10.25 5.43 -2.70
N LEU A 6 -11.58 5.43 -2.69
CA LEU A 6 -12.43 5.49 -3.89
C LEU A 6 -13.52 6.56 -3.75
N PHE A 7 -14.08 6.94 -4.89
CA PHE A 7 -15.34 7.72 -5.00
C PHE A 7 -15.35 9.06 -4.23
N PHE A 8 -14.28 9.84 -4.37
CA PHE A 8 -14.25 11.19 -3.80
C PHE A 8 -15.35 12.06 -4.40
N LYS A 9 -16.22 12.61 -3.55
CA LYS A 9 -17.30 13.52 -3.97
C LYS A 9 -16.88 14.97 -3.99
N ASN A 10 -16.02 15.37 -3.08
CA ASN A 10 -15.52 16.73 -3.01
C ASN A 10 -14.61 17.00 -4.20
N THR A 11 -14.70 18.18 -4.76
CA THR A 11 -13.76 18.66 -5.78
C THR A 11 -12.53 19.30 -5.16
N ASP A 12 -12.56 19.58 -3.86
CA ASP A 12 -11.41 20.10 -3.12
C ASP A 12 -10.61 18.95 -2.48
N TYR A 13 -9.52 18.59 -3.13
CA TYR A 13 -8.56 17.58 -2.67
C TYR A 13 -7.35 18.19 -1.97
N SER A 14 -7.38 19.48 -1.61
CA SER A 14 -6.22 20.21 -1.07
C SER A 14 -5.57 19.49 0.12
N GLN A 15 -6.36 18.99 1.06
CA GLN A 15 -5.84 18.25 2.23
C GLN A 15 -5.19 16.93 1.83
N VAL A 16 -5.75 16.21 0.84
CA VAL A 16 -5.17 14.97 0.32
C VAL A 16 -3.87 15.27 -0.41
N ASP A 17 -3.85 16.31 -1.24
CA ASP A 17 -2.66 16.73 -1.99
C ASP A 17 -1.55 17.20 -1.07
N GLU A 18 -1.86 17.99 -0.05
CA GLU A 18 -0.90 18.44 0.97
C GLU A 18 -0.31 17.25 1.73
N PHE A 19 -1.16 16.32 2.17
CA PHE A 19 -0.73 15.09 2.83
C PHE A 19 0.21 14.28 1.94
N LEU A 20 -0.18 14.03 0.69
CA LEU A 20 0.62 13.27 -0.27
C LEU A 20 1.94 13.99 -0.61
N ALA A 21 1.91 15.34 -0.74
CA ALA A 21 3.12 16.14 -0.95
C ALA A 21 4.08 16.01 0.25
N GLY A 22 3.55 16.06 1.47
CA GLY A 22 4.32 15.83 2.69
C GLY A 22 4.97 14.44 2.72
N GLN A 23 4.22 13.40 2.34
CA GLN A 23 4.76 12.04 2.28
C GLN A 23 5.83 11.89 1.18
N ARG A 24 5.62 12.48 0.00
CA ARG A 24 6.62 12.50 -1.08
C ARG A 24 7.92 13.18 -0.63
N LYS A 25 7.81 14.31 0.07
CA LYS A 25 8.98 15.03 0.62
C LYS A 25 9.76 14.18 1.63
N LYS A 26 9.08 13.60 2.62
CA LYS A 26 9.70 12.69 3.60
C LYS A 26 10.38 11.50 2.92
N LYS A 27 9.76 10.93 1.89
CA LYS A 27 10.33 9.83 1.13
C LYS A 27 11.58 10.24 0.37
N GLU A 28 11.57 11.42 -0.24
CA GLU A 28 12.74 11.95 -0.95
C GLU A 28 13.91 12.22 0.02
N GLU A 29 13.65 12.83 1.17
CA GLU A 29 14.64 13.04 2.23
C GLU A 29 15.24 11.71 2.72
N SER A 30 14.41 10.70 2.97
CA SER A 30 14.85 9.36 3.36
C SER A 30 15.73 8.71 2.29
N ASN A 31 15.38 8.87 1.01
CA ASN A 31 16.17 8.32 -0.10
C ASN A 31 17.52 9.04 -0.27
N LYS A 32 17.56 10.36 -0.11
CA LYS A 32 18.83 11.13 -0.11
C LYS A 32 19.75 10.67 1.02
N LEU A 33 19.18 10.52 2.21
CA LEU A 33 19.93 10.03 3.38
C LEU A 33 20.46 8.60 3.15
N LEU A 34 19.69 7.73 2.50
CA LEU A 34 20.17 6.40 2.13
C LEU A 34 21.37 6.46 1.18
N ALA A 35 21.30 7.31 0.13
CA ALA A 35 22.41 7.50 -0.79
C ALA A 35 23.67 8.00 -0.07
N GLU A 36 23.53 8.97 0.83
CA GLU A 36 24.64 9.49 1.63
C GLU A 36 25.27 8.41 2.51
N ARG A 37 24.45 7.59 3.19
CA ARG A 37 24.92 6.48 4.04
C ARG A 37 25.63 5.40 3.23
N LEU A 38 25.09 5.05 2.06
CA LEU A 38 25.75 4.12 1.14
C LEU A 38 27.12 4.63 0.72
N ASN A 39 27.21 5.90 0.31
CA ASN A 39 28.49 6.52 -0.08
C ASN A 39 29.49 6.54 1.09
N LYS A 40 29.06 6.89 2.30
CA LYS A 40 29.90 6.84 3.51
C LYS A 40 30.39 5.43 3.85
N SER A 41 29.62 4.40 3.45
CA SER A 41 29.99 2.99 3.65
C SER A 41 30.79 2.41 2.48
N GLY A 42 31.23 3.22 1.52
CA GLY A 42 32.05 2.83 0.38
C GLY A 42 31.30 2.32 -0.85
N TYR A 43 29.97 2.43 -0.87
CA TYR A 43 29.14 2.08 -2.03
C TYR A 43 28.87 3.33 -2.86
N ASN A 44 29.46 3.41 -4.04
CA ASN A 44 29.31 4.58 -4.92
C ASN A 44 27.91 4.57 -5.57
N VAL A 45 27.00 5.43 -5.08
CA VAL A 45 25.66 5.62 -5.63
C VAL A 45 25.34 7.09 -5.85
N ASN A 46 24.72 7.42 -6.97
CA ASN A 46 24.27 8.78 -7.30
C ASN A 46 22.74 8.82 -7.25
N TYR A 47 22.19 9.56 -6.28
CA TYR A 47 20.75 9.65 -6.09
C TYR A 47 20.04 10.32 -7.28
N ASP A 48 20.62 11.35 -7.88
CA ASP A 48 20.00 12.06 -9.02
C ASP A 48 19.94 11.15 -10.26
N GLU A 49 20.96 10.32 -10.46
CA GLU A 49 20.94 9.32 -11.53
C GLU A 49 19.88 8.24 -11.28
N ILE A 50 19.75 7.76 -10.04
CA ILE A 50 18.68 6.82 -9.65
C ILE A 50 17.32 7.46 -9.90
N LYS A 51 17.12 8.71 -9.48
CA LYS A 51 15.86 9.46 -9.61
C LYS A 51 15.49 9.68 -11.07
N SER A 52 16.44 10.02 -11.92
CA SER A 52 16.20 10.26 -13.35
C SER A 52 15.71 9.02 -14.11
N LYS A 53 16.06 7.83 -13.64
CA LYS A 53 15.67 6.55 -14.24
C LYS A 53 14.38 5.98 -13.66
N ALA A 54 13.94 6.50 -12.50
CA ALA A 54 12.74 6.00 -11.84
C ALA A 54 11.48 6.51 -12.53
N ARG A 55 10.61 5.59 -12.96
CA ARG A 55 9.25 5.92 -13.41
C ARG A 55 8.34 6.05 -12.18
N GLY A 56 8.33 7.22 -11.54
CA GLY A 56 7.58 7.48 -10.32
C GLY A 56 8.44 7.59 -9.07
N SER A 57 7.94 7.16 -7.91
CA SER A 57 8.65 7.29 -6.64
C SER A 57 9.83 6.35 -6.54
N VAL A 58 11.01 6.90 -6.19
CA VAL A 58 12.20 6.09 -5.90
C VAL A 58 11.95 5.22 -4.66
N ASN A 59 12.32 3.96 -4.76
CA ASN A 59 12.22 2.97 -3.69
C ASN A 59 13.50 2.15 -3.57
N ARG A 60 13.56 1.27 -2.59
CA ARG A 60 14.73 0.44 -2.26
C ARG A 60 15.20 -0.46 -3.42
N VAL A 61 14.26 -0.88 -4.30
CA VAL A 61 14.61 -1.66 -5.51
C VAL A 61 15.47 -0.86 -6.49
N HIS A 62 15.23 0.44 -6.63
CA HIS A 62 16.04 1.30 -7.50
C HIS A 62 17.49 1.40 -7.00
N PHE A 63 17.70 1.49 -5.69
CA PHE A 63 19.03 1.43 -5.09
C PHE A 63 19.69 0.07 -5.30
N ALA A 64 18.95 -1.04 -5.12
CA ALA A 64 19.48 -2.38 -5.41
C ALA A 64 19.92 -2.51 -6.87
N LYS A 65 19.15 -2.02 -7.82
CA LYS A 65 19.53 -2.00 -9.25
C LYS A 65 20.81 -1.20 -9.52
N GLU A 66 20.99 -0.06 -8.86
CA GLU A 66 22.22 0.73 -8.99
C GLU A 66 23.41 0.02 -8.36
N LEU A 67 23.24 -0.63 -7.21
CA LEU A 67 24.28 -1.46 -6.57
C LEU A 67 24.68 -2.67 -7.45
N ILE A 68 23.71 -3.29 -8.14
CA ILE A 68 23.99 -4.37 -9.12
C ILE A 68 24.81 -3.82 -10.29
N LYS A 69 24.40 -2.69 -10.86
CA LYS A 69 25.10 -2.03 -11.97
C LYS A 69 26.57 -1.73 -11.62
N ASN A 70 26.81 -1.32 -10.38
CA ASN A 70 28.15 -0.99 -9.88
C ASN A 70 28.94 -2.20 -9.35
N GLY A 71 28.38 -3.42 -9.47
CA GLY A 71 29.05 -4.68 -9.14
C GLY A 71 29.16 -5.01 -7.64
N TYR A 72 28.43 -4.31 -6.78
CA TYR A 72 28.45 -4.54 -5.33
C TYR A 72 27.62 -5.75 -4.89
N ILE A 73 26.57 -6.07 -5.63
CA ILE A 73 25.67 -7.21 -5.40
C ILE A 73 25.26 -7.82 -6.75
N LYS A 74 24.76 -9.06 -6.73
CA LYS A 74 24.34 -9.78 -7.94
C LYS A 74 22.82 -9.73 -8.16
N THR A 75 22.04 -9.65 -7.09
CA THR A 75 20.58 -9.69 -7.17
C THR A 75 19.92 -8.66 -6.23
N VAL A 76 18.69 -8.28 -6.55
CA VAL A 76 17.89 -7.40 -5.68
C VAL A 76 17.66 -8.05 -4.31
N LYS A 77 17.43 -9.37 -4.28
CA LYS A 77 17.27 -10.14 -3.06
C LYS A 77 18.51 -10.06 -2.17
N GLU A 78 19.69 -10.31 -2.73
CA GLU A 78 20.96 -10.16 -2.02
C GLU A 78 21.10 -8.75 -1.41
N GLY A 79 20.74 -7.70 -2.17
CA GLY A 79 20.77 -6.34 -1.66
C GLY A 79 19.87 -6.13 -0.44
N PHE A 80 18.69 -6.71 -0.43
CA PHE A 80 17.75 -6.61 0.69
C PHE A 80 18.18 -7.44 1.90
N ASP A 81 18.81 -8.57 1.67
CA ASP A 81 19.30 -9.45 2.73
C ASP A 81 20.61 -8.92 3.34
N THR A 82 21.32 -7.99 2.64
CA THR A 82 22.64 -7.45 3.04
C THR A 82 22.63 -5.92 3.13
N ILE A 83 23.24 -5.23 2.18
CA ILE A 83 23.55 -3.77 2.20
C ILE A 83 22.32 -2.90 2.49
N LEU A 84 21.16 -3.26 1.94
CA LEU A 84 19.89 -2.54 2.12
C LEU A 84 19.02 -3.15 3.23
N SER A 85 19.55 -4.06 4.04
CA SER A 85 18.87 -4.60 5.21
C SER A 85 18.72 -3.54 6.30
N GLU A 86 17.60 -3.56 7.01
CA GLU A 86 17.38 -2.69 8.18
C GLU A 86 18.35 -3.01 9.33
N ASN A 87 18.83 -4.26 9.40
CA ASN A 87 19.73 -4.74 10.45
C ASN A 87 21.13 -4.11 10.39
N LEU A 88 21.57 -3.66 9.21
CA LEU A 88 22.91 -3.04 9.05
C LEU A 88 22.92 -1.53 9.34
N GLY A 89 21.77 -0.91 9.58
CA GLY A 89 21.64 0.50 9.90
C GLY A 89 21.96 1.48 8.74
N ILE A 90 22.34 0.99 7.56
CA ILE A 90 22.52 1.82 6.37
C ILE A 90 21.14 2.27 5.85
N TYR A 91 20.25 1.31 5.63
CA TYR A 91 18.86 1.61 5.31
C TYR A 91 18.07 1.83 6.59
N VAL A 92 17.46 3.00 6.69
CA VAL A 92 16.49 3.32 7.74
C VAL A 92 15.16 3.61 7.06
N PRO A 93 14.11 2.81 7.34
CA PRO A 93 12.79 3.04 6.77
C PRO A 93 12.29 4.43 7.14
N SER A 94 11.61 5.11 6.21
CA SER A 94 10.86 6.31 6.55
C SER A 94 9.76 5.97 7.56
N GLN A 95 9.44 6.93 8.44
CA GLN A 95 8.34 6.76 9.39
C GLN A 95 7.06 6.38 8.63
N LYS A 96 6.48 5.23 8.99
CA LYS A 96 5.22 4.77 8.41
C LYS A 96 4.09 5.72 8.82
N VAL A 97 3.21 6.02 7.90
CA VAL A 97 1.97 6.76 8.20
C VAL A 97 1.03 5.83 8.94
N SER A 98 0.34 6.36 9.93
CA SER A 98 -0.72 5.63 10.62
C SER A 98 -1.88 5.34 9.66
N SER A 99 -2.34 4.09 9.62
CA SER A 99 -3.55 3.72 8.86
C SER A 99 -4.76 4.55 9.29
N PHE A 100 -4.85 4.89 10.56
CA PHE A 100 -5.94 5.69 11.12
C PHE A 100 -5.92 7.14 10.60
N ASP A 101 -4.73 7.75 10.45
CA ASP A 101 -4.62 9.09 9.87
C ASP A 101 -4.98 9.10 8.39
N VAL A 102 -4.62 8.03 7.66
CA VAL A 102 -5.03 7.86 6.26
C VAL A 102 -6.55 7.76 6.15
N ILE A 103 -7.20 6.94 6.99
CA ILE A 103 -8.66 6.80 7.02
C ILE A 103 -9.34 8.14 7.29
N LYS A 104 -8.86 8.93 8.28
CA LYS A 104 -9.39 10.27 8.57
C LYS A 104 -9.31 11.22 7.38
N ILE A 105 -8.17 11.24 6.69
CA ILE A 105 -7.96 12.09 5.52
C ILE A 105 -8.90 11.69 4.38
N ILE A 106 -9.05 10.39 4.11
CA ILE A 106 -9.99 9.89 3.10
C ILE A 106 -11.41 10.33 3.45
N LYS A 107 -11.80 10.17 4.72
CA LYS A 107 -13.13 10.57 5.20
C LYS A 107 -13.36 12.07 5.07
N SER A 108 -12.39 12.91 5.44
CA SER A 108 -12.50 14.37 5.32
C SER A 108 -12.65 14.84 3.87
N ALA A 109 -12.07 14.11 2.92
CA ALA A 109 -12.21 14.36 1.48
C ALA A 109 -13.49 13.76 0.87
N GLY A 110 -14.38 13.15 1.68
CA GLY A 110 -15.61 12.52 1.19
C GLY A 110 -15.40 11.19 0.44
N GLY A 111 -14.23 10.57 0.58
CA GLY A 111 -13.91 9.31 -0.02
C GLY A 111 -14.41 8.10 0.78
N VAL A 112 -14.35 6.94 0.14
CA VAL A 112 -14.57 5.61 0.74
C VAL A 112 -13.22 5.01 1.07
N SER A 113 -13.00 4.66 2.33
CA SER A 113 -11.77 3.99 2.79
C SER A 113 -11.95 2.48 2.83
N ILE A 114 -11.01 1.75 2.23
CA ILE A 114 -11.06 0.29 2.11
C ILE A 114 -9.76 -0.29 2.65
N LEU A 115 -9.85 -1.23 3.61
CA LEU A 115 -8.69 -2.03 4.03
C LEU A 115 -8.43 -3.11 2.97
N ALA A 116 -7.34 -2.93 2.23
CA ALA A 116 -6.98 -3.84 1.13
C ALA A 116 -6.29 -5.10 1.66
N HIS A 117 -6.64 -6.26 1.07
CA HIS A 117 -6.06 -7.60 1.30
C HIS A 117 -5.51 -7.83 2.73
N PRO A 118 -6.34 -7.64 3.78
CA PRO A 118 -5.89 -7.61 5.17
C PRO A 118 -5.13 -8.86 5.60
N LEU A 119 -5.54 -10.05 5.17
CA LEU A 119 -4.91 -11.31 5.55
C LEU A 119 -3.51 -11.56 4.93
N ILE A 120 -3.02 -10.62 4.10
CA ILE A 120 -1.62 -10.62 3.65
C ILE A 120 -0.70 -9.95 4.69
N SER A 121 -1.26 -9.13 5.56
CA SER A 121 -0.52 -8.30 6.51
C SER A 121 -0.84 -8.56 7.97
N LEU A 122 -1.96 -9.20 8.24
CA LEU A 122 -2.46 -9.53 9.58
C LEU A 122 -2.85 -11.01 9.63
N GLU A 123 -2.61 -11.62 10.76
CA GLU A 123 -3.19 -12.93 11.07
C GLU A 123 -4.70 -12.78 11.30
N LYS A 124 -5.44 -13.89 11.18
CA LYS A 124 -6.91 -13.89 11.34
C LYS A 124 -7.35 -13.35 12.71
N GLU A 125 -6.57 -13.61 13.75
CA GLU A 125 -6.81 -13.17 15.13
C GLU A 125 -6.55 -11.68 15.33
N GLU A 126 -5.65 -11.08 14.54
CA GLU A 126 -5.29 -9.67 14.64
C GLU A 126 -6.28 -8.76 13.92
N LEU A 127 -6.95 -9.27 12.87
CA LEU A 127 -7.85 -8.47 12.04
C LEU A 127 -9.03 -7.88 12.85
N PRO A 128 -9.76 -8.62 13.71
CA PRO A 128 -10.84 -8.03 14.53
C PRO A 128 -10.34 -6.93 15.47
N VAL A 129 -9.14 -7.09 16.03
CA VAL A 129 -8.52 -6.08 16.90
C VAL A 129 -8.28 -4.79 16.13
N PHE A 130 -7.64 -4.89 14.96
CA PHE A 130 -7.41 -3.73 14.08
C PHE A 130 -8.73 -3.06 13.66
N LEU A 131 -9.76 -3.83 13.29
CA LEU A 131 -11.05 -3.31 12.86
C LEU A 131 -11.79 -2.58 13.99
N THR A 132 -11.70 -3.09 15.23
CA THR A 132 -12.24 -2.43 16.42
C THR A 132 -11.64 -1.03 16.60
N GLU A 133 -10.34 -0.88 16.35
CA GLU A 133 -9.66 0.41 16.42
C GLU A 133 -9.92 1.29 15.20
N ALA A 134 -9.97 0.72 13.98
CA ALA A 134 -10.09 1.46 12.73
C ALA A 134 -11.50 2.03 12.46
N LYS A 135 -12.54 1.30 12.88
CA LYS A 135 -13.93 1.68 12.61
C LYS A 135 -14.33 3.04 13.18
N PRO A 136 -13.96 3.45 14.41
CA PRO A 136 -14.23 4.80 14.92
C PRO A 136 -13.60 5.92 14.10
N TYR A 137 -12.52 5.65 13.35
CA TYR A 137 -11.90 6.61 12.44
C TYR A 137 -12.62 6.73 11.10
N GLY A 138 -13.58 5.85 10.83
CA GLY A 138 -14.43 5.88 9.65
C GLY A 138 -14.01 4.95 8.53
N LEU A 139 -13.40 3.79 8.86
CA LEU A 139 -13.18 2.73 7.89
C LEU A 139 -14.54 2.26 7.34
N ASP A 140 -14.69 2.32 6.01
CA ASP A 140 -15.95 2.02 5.34
C ASP A 140 -16.04 0.57 4.86
N ALA A 141 -14.94 -0.01 4.41
CA ALA A 141 -14.96 -1.31 3.74
C ALA A 141 -13.67 -2.13 3.96
N ILE A 142 -13.75 -3.41 3.62
CA ILE A 142 -12.65 -4.37 3.62
C ILE A 142 -12.67 -5.18 2.33
N GLU A 143 -11.51 -5.51 1.77
CA GLU A 143 -11.40 -6.48 0.68
C GLU A 143 -11.68 -7.89 1.21
N THR A 144 -12.77 -8.48 0.76
CA THR A 144 -13.15 -9.88 1.04
C THR A 144 -12.79 -10.79 -0.12
N MET A 145 -12.59 -10.23 -1.32
CA MET A 145 -12.17 -10.93 -2.51
C MET A 145 -10.83 -10.43 -3.01
N TYR A 146 -9.82 -11.27 -2.90
CA TYR A 146 -8.45 -10.97 -3.31
C TYR A 146 -7.84 -12.13 -4.08
N SER A 147 -6.94 -11.84 -5.03
CA SER A 147 -6.35 -12.82 -5.96
C SER A 147 -5.75 -14.06 -5.31
N LYS A 148 -5.19 -13.93 -4.10
CA LYS A 148 -4.50 -15.01 -3.40
C LYS A 148 -5.30 -15.59 -2.22
N TYR A 149 -6.55 -15.15 -2.04
CA TYR A 149 -7.43 -15.73 -1.01
C TYR A 149 -8.00 -17.05 -1.49
N ASN A 150 -7.82 -18.09 -0.67
CA ASN A 150 -8.56 -19.33 -0.81
C ASN A 150 -10.01 -19.13 -0.34
N GLU A 151 -10.85 -20.17 -0.48
CA GLU A 151 -12.26 -20.13 -0.09
C GLU A 151 -12.45 -19.81 1.40
N GLY A 152 -11.68 -20.44 2.29
CA GLY A 152 -11.74 -20.17 3.72
C GLY A 152 -11.28 -18.75 4.12
N ASP A 153 -10.41 -18.13 3.33
CA ASP A 153 -10.03 -16.71 3.55
C ASP A 153 -11.14 -15.76 3.12
N ARG A 154 -11.83 -16.10 2.00
CA ARG A 154 -12.99 -15.33 1.51
C ARG A 154 -14.15 -15.41 2.49
N GLU A 155 -14.51 -16.62 2.93
CA GLU A 155 -15.57 -16.84 3.94
C GLU A 155 -15.27 -16.11 5.26
N PHE A 156 -14.05 -16.22 5.76
CA PHE A 156 -13.62 -15.51 6.96
C PHE A 156 -13.72 -13.99 6.78
N SER A 157 -13.20 -13.45 5.69
CA SER A 157 -13.24 -12.01 5.41
C SER A 157 -14.67 -11.49 5.23
N ASP A 158 -15.54 -12.30 4.61
CA ASP A 158 -16.95 -11.97 4.44
C ASP A 158 -17.68 -11.94 5.79
N SER A 159 -17.46 -12.92 6.67
CA SER A 159 -18.07 -12.97 8.00
C SER A 159 -17.61 -11.80 8.88
N ILE A 160 -16.33 -11.46 8.84
CA ILE A 160 -15.77 -10.30 9.55
C ILE A 160 -16.34 -8.98 9.03
N ALA A 161 -16.49 -8.83 7.71
CA ALA A 161 -17.13 -7.64 7.13
C ALA A 161 -18.57 -7.46 7.67
N GLU A 162 -19.32 -8.55 7.76
CA GLU A 162 -20.69 -8.55 8.30
C GLU A 162 -20.72 -8.24 9.80
N GLU A 163 -19.87 -8.89 10.59
CA GLU A 163 -19.75 -8.67 12.05
C GLU A 163 -19.45 -7.21 12.38
N PHE A 164 -18.53 -6.59 11.64
CA PHE A 164 -18.16 -5.18 11.85
C PHE A 164 -19.05 -4.19 11.10
N GLY A 165 -20.05 -4.65 10.33
CA GLY A 165 -20.91 -3.78 9.52
C GLY A 165 -20.12 -2.97 8.51
N LEU A 166 -19.10 -3.57 7.89
CA LEU A 166 -18.28 -2.99 6.84
C LEU A 166 -18.82 -3.40 5.46
N LEU A 167 -18.64 -2.54 4.48
CA LEU A 167 -18.90 -2.89 3.10
C LEU A 167 -17.84 -3.85 2.58
N LYS A 168 -18.22 -4.68 1.61
CA LYS A 168 -17.32 -5.60 0.93
C LYS A 168 -16.71 -4.97 -0.30
N SER A 169 -15.44 -5.27 -0.55
CA SER A 169 -14.69 -4.87 -1.73
C SER A 169 -13.88 -6.06 -2.25
N GLY A 170 -13.23 -5.86 -3.38
CA GLY A 170 -12.29 -6.83 -3.92
C GLY A 170 -11.40 -6.23 -4.98
N GLY A 171 -10.26 -6.86 -5.20
CA GLY A 171 -9.27 -6.41 -6.17
C GLY A 171 -8.25 -7.46 -6.53
N SER A 172 -7.68 -7.34 -7.73
CA SER A 172 -6.66 -8.27 -8.22
C SER A 172 -5.26 -7.97 -7.65
N ASP A 173 -5.01 -6.78 -7.14
CA ASP A 173 -3.68 -6.29 -6.75
C ASP A 173 -2.68 -6.36 -7.92
N PHE A 174 -3.16 -6.03 -9.11
CA PHE A 174 -2.38 -6.04 -10.35
C PHE A 174 -1.22 -5.04 -10.29
N HIS A 175 -0.02 -5.49 -10.64
CA HIS A 175 1.22 -4.71 -10.60
C HIS A 175 2.00 -4.73 -11.93
N GLY A 176 1.33 -5.05 -13.03
CA GLY A 176 1.97 -5.15 -14.35
C GLY A 176 3.09 -6.19 -14.37
N GLU A 177 4.20 -5.83 -15.00
CA GLU A 177 5.37 -6.71 -15.13
C GLU A 177 6.04 -7.11 -13.80
N ASN A 178 5.73 -6.42 -12.69
CA ASN A 178 6.28 -6.77 -11.37
C ASN A 178 5.60 -7.98 -10.73
N LYS A 179 4.37 -8.33 -11.16
CA LYS A 179 3.62 -9.52 -10.76
C LYS A 179 2.92 -10.10 -11.98
N PRO A 180 3.67 -10.73 -12.91
CA PRO A 180 3.15 -11.17 -14.20
C PRO A 180 2.09 -12.27 -14.09
N GLU A 181 2.06 -12.99 -12.95
CA GLU A 181 1.06 -14.02 -12.66
C GLU A 181 -0.31 -13.46 -12.28
N ILE A 182 -0.44 -12.16 -12.05
CA ILE A 182 -1.70 -11.51 -11.65
C ILE A 182 -2.23 -10.68 -12.81
N SER A 183 -3.39 -11.03 -13.32
CA SER A 183 -4.10 -10.30 -14.38
C SER A 183 -5.02 -9.22 -13.81
N LEU A 184 -5.15 -8.12 -14.55
CA LEU A 184 -6.09 -7.05 -14.20
C LEU A 184 -7.52 -7.59 -14.20
N GLY A 185 -8.23 -7.42 -13.07
CA GLY A 185 -9.62 -7.83 -12.90
C GLY A 185 -9.81 -9.30 -12.52
N SER A 186 -9.12 -10.23 -13.18
CA SER A 186 -9.29 -11.69 -12.94
C SER A 186 -8.27 -12.30 -11.97
N GLY A 187 -7.30 -11.52 -11.50
CA GLY A 187 -6.32 -11.99 -10.52
C GLY A 187 -5.48 -13.15 -11.04
N CYS A 188 -5.48 -14.26 -10.31
CA CYS A 188 -4.82 -15.51 -10.73
C CYS A 188 -5.70 -16.36 -11.70
N GLY A 189 -6.83 -15.82 -12.19
CA GLY A 189 -7.72 -16.42 -13.18
C GLY A 189 -9.12 -16.77 -12.65
N ASP A 190 -9.30 -16.77 -11.34
CA ASP A 190 -10.56 -17.17 -10.66
C ASP A 190 -11.25 -16.00 -9.92
N LEU A 191 -10.67 -14.82 -9.91
CA LEU A 191 -11.26 -13.66 -9.25
C LEU A 191 -12.41 -13.09 -10.08
N ALA A 192 -13.61 -13.03 -9.48
CA ALA A 192 -14.79 -12.42 -10.07
C ALA A 192 -15.50 -11.55 -9.02
N VAL A 193 -15.00 -10.31 -8.85
CA VAL A 193 -15.58 -9.35 -7.88
C VAL A 193 -16.95 -8.90 -8.36
N PRO A 194 -18.05 -9.07 -7.56
CA PRO A 194 -19.37 -8.64 -7.95
C PRO A 194 -19.44 -7.13 -8.16
N TYR A 195 -20.02 -6.70 -9.28
CA TYR A 195 -20.22 -5.26 -9.55
C TYR A 195 -21.09 -4.57 -8.48
N ASP A 196 -21.93 -5.32 -7.79
CA ASP A 196 -22.74 -4.82 -6.66
C ASP A 196 -21.90 -4.26 -5.51
N PHE A 197 -20.67 -4.75 -5.31
CA PHE A 197 -19.75 -4.18 -4.33
C PHE A 197 -19.42 -2.73 -4.68
N ALA A 198 -19.09 -2.45 -5.93
CA ALA A 198 -18.80 -1.09 -6.39
C ALA A 198 -20.02 -0.16 -6.20
N LYS A 199 -21.23 -0.64 -6.55
CA LYS A 199 -22.46 0.13 -6.36
C LYS A 199 -22.73 0.48 -4.89
N LYS A 200 -22.52 -0.48 -3.97
CA LYS A 200 -22.72 -0.25 -2.54
C LYS A 200 -21.69 0.72 -1.98
N LEU A 201 -20.42 0.62 -2.40
CA LEU A 201 -19.36 1.55 -2.00
C LEU A 201 -19.68 2.97 -2.49
N GLU A 202 -20.13 3.14 -3.73
CA GLU A 202 -20.52 4.43 -4.28
C GLU A 202 -21.74 5.00 -3.53
N ALA A 203 -22.77 4.19 -3.35
CA ALA A 203 -24.00 4.59 -2.66
C ALA A 203 -23.77 4.99 -1.21
N SER A 204 -22.79 4.44 -0.52
CA SER A 204 -22.46 4.75 0.87
C SER A 204 -22.10 6.22 1.11
N LYS A 205 -21.71 6.95 0.05
CA LYS A 205 -21.37 8.38 0.09
C LYS A 205 -22.45 9.28 -0.54
N ASN A 206 -23.55 8.67 -1.05
CA ASN A 206 -24.69 9.42 -1.61
C ASN A 206 -25.74 9.78 -0.56
N ILE A 207 -25.57 9.32 0.67
CA ILE A 207 -26.46 9.69 1.79
C ILE A 207 -26.05 11.08 2.24
N GLU A 208 -26.88 12.09 1.92
CA GLU A 208 -26.86 13.38 2.58
C GLU A 208 -27.27 13.15 4.05
N TYR A 209 -26.41 13.52 4.98
CA TYR A 209 -26.72 13.62 6.39
C TYR A 209 -27.21 15.00 6.70
#